data_80878db07b7797789baf6fa35d359337
#
_entry.id   80878db07b7797789baf6fa35d359337
#
_cell.length_a   1.000
_cell.length_b   1.000
_cell.length_c   1.000
_cell.angle_alpha   90.00
_cell.angle_beta   90.00
_cell.angle_gamma   90.00
#
_symmetry.space_group_name_H-M   'P 1'
#
loop_
_entity.id
_entity.type
_entity.pdbx_description
1 polymer ?
#
loop_
_entity_poly.entity_id
_entity_poly.type
_entity_poly.pdbx_seq_one_letter_code
_entity_poly.pdbx_strand_id
1 'polypeptide(L)'
;MIGILVTSKIEWEQVLKLYNINEINLEKYPYGEYYKGNLFNKEIVFFRSNSRKVYSSGAVQYMIDKFELEKLIFIGTCVMVDDLDYGDIIIPDEVVEYDLTIREIQPLISENMIIKLSPVNIDEDYVIGMIGTSD
;
A
#
# COMPACT_ATOMS: atom_id res chain seq x y z
N MET A 1 2.27 -8.19 14.49
CA MET A 1 2.64 -8.64 13.12
C MET A 1 2.69 -7.46 12.16
N ILE A 2 3.50 -7.52 11.11
CA ILE A 2 3.57 -6.48 10.07
C ILE A 2 2.81 -6.94 8.82
N GLY A 3 1.86 -6.13 8.36
CA GLY A 3 1.16 -6.34 7.09
C GLY A 3 1.82 -5.58 5.96
N ILE A 4 1.96 -6.21 4.79
CA ILE A 4 2.49 -5.60 3.58
C ILE A 4 1.47 -5.79 2.47
N LEU A 5 0.83 -4.70 2.06
CA LEU A 5 -0.17 -4.67 0.99
C LEU A 5 0.49 -4.38 -0.36
N VAL A 6 0.12 -5.16 -1.35
CA VAL A 6 0.44 -4.95 -2.77
C VAL A 6 -0.85 -5.05 -3.57
N THR A 7 -1.13 -4.13 -4.48
CA THR A 7 -2.40 -4.12 -5.21
C THR A 7 -2.28 -4.58 -6.66
N SER A 8 -1.15 -4.35 -7.30
CA SER A 8 -0.92 -4.75 -8.68
C SER A 8 -0.48 -6.22 -8.78
N LYS A 9 -0.98 -6.93 -9.78
CA LYS A 9 -0.58 -8.32 -10.06
C LYS A 9 0.92 -8.41 -10.43
N ILE A 10 1.42 -7.45 -11.19
CA ILE A 10 2.82 -7.42 -11.62
C ILE A 10 3.75 -7.24 -10.41
N GLU A 11 3.42 -6.32 -9.52
CA GLU A 11 4.18 -6.09 -8.28
C GLU A 11 4.13 -7.33 -7.38
N TRP A 12 2.97 -7.95 -7.26
CA TRP A 12 2.79 -9.18 -6.48
C TRP A 12 3.70 -10.30 -6.97
N GLU A 13 3.72 -10.55 -8.27
CA GLU A 13 4.59 -11.57 -8.88
C GLU A 13 6.08 -11.27 -8.60
N GLN A 14 6.49 -10.00 -8.57
CA GLN A 14 7.85 -9.62 -8.21
C GLN A 14 8.14 -9.87 -6.73
N VAL A 15 7.21 -9.60 -5.83
CA VAL A 15 7.35 -9.91 -4.40
C VAL A 15 7.52 -11.41 -4.20
N LEU A 16 6.68 -12.24 -4.81
CA LEU A 16 6.78 -13.69 -4.72
C LEU A 16 8.14 -14.20 -5.20
N LYS A 17 8.61 -13.67 -6.33
CA LYS A 17 9.91 -14.03 -6.91
C LYS A 17 11.07 -13.59 -6.03
N LEU A 18 11.07 -12.34 -5.54
CA LEU A 18 12.13 -11.77 -4.72
C LEU A 18 12.35 -12.55 -3.42
N TYR A 19 11.27 -12.97 -2.78
CA TYR A 19 11.30 -13.69 -1.52
C TYR A 19 11.21 -15.21 -1.67
N ASN A 20 11.29 -15.75 -2.91
CA ASN A 20 11.18 -17.16 -3.24
C ASN A 20 9.91 -17.81 -2.63
N ILE A 21 8.81 -17.09 -2.64
CA ILE A 21 7.52 -17.58 -2.15
C ILE A 21 6.88 -18.41 -3.27
N ASN A 22 6.64 -19.71 -2.98
CA ASN A 22 5.96 -20.57 -3.92
C ASN A 22 4.43 -20.33 -3.85
N GLU A 23 3.78 -20.24 -5.00
CA GLU A 23 2.33 -20.03 -5.11
C GLU A 23 1.50 -21.09 -4.35
N ILE A 24 2.01 -22.31 -4.18
CA ILE A 24 1.36 -23.37 -3.40
C ILE A 24 1.22 -23.00 -1.91
N ASN A 25 2.02 -22.08 -1.42
CA ASN A 25 2.00 -21.59 -0.05
C ASN A 25 1.09 -20.36 0.14
N LEU A 26 0.41 -19.92 -0.93
CA LEU A 26 -0.53 -18.82 -0.85
C LEU A 26 -1.88 -19.30 -0.34
N GLU A 27 -2.42 -18.53 0.57
CA GLU A 27 -3.78 -18.71 1.05
C GLU A 27 -4.73 -17.72 0.40
N LYS A 28 -5.94 -18.14 0.07
CA LYS A 28 -6.99 -17.29 -0.50
C LYS A 28 -7.84 -16.67 0.60
N TYR A 29 -8.31 -15.45 0.33
CA TYR A 29 -9.27 -14.75 1.16
C TYR A 29 -10.22 -13.92 0.27
N PRO A 30 -11.29 -13.32 0.79
CA PRO A 30 -12.33 -12.70 -0.05
C PRO A 30 -11.86 -11.61 -1.01
N TYR A 31 -10.71 -10.96 -0.74
CA TYR A 31 -10.21 -9.86 -1.55
C TYR A 31 -8.98 -10.21 -2.40
N GLY A 32 -8.46 -11.43 -2.29
CA GLY A 32 -7.28 -11.86 -3.03
C GLY A 32 -6.58 -13.07 -2.42
N GLU A 33 -5.29 -12.95 -2.25
CA GLU A 33 -4.43 -13.99 -1.69
C GLU A 33 -3.36 -13.39 -0.78
N TYR A 34 -2.85 -14.19 0.16
CA TYR A 34 -1.82 -13.75 1.08
C TYR A 34 -0.82 -14.88 1.38
N TYR A 35 0.34 -14.47 1.87
CA TYR A 35 1.38 -15.34 2.40
C TYR A 35 1.78 -14.88 3.79
N LYS A 36 1.74 -15.77 4.77
CA LYS A 36 2.27 -15.53 6.11
C LYS A 36 3.64 -16.18 6.26
N GLY A 37 4.60 -15.43 6.73
CA GLY A 37 5.97 -15.93 6.94
C GLY A 37 6.79 -15.09 7.89
N ASN A 38 8.09 -15.36 7.92
CA ASN A 38 9.07 -14.61 8.69
C ASN A 38 10.06 -13.92 7.74
N LEU A 39 10.30 -12.64 7.96
CA LEU A 39 11.28 -11.86 7.24
C LEU A 39 12.08 -11.03 8.24
N PHE A 40 13.41 -11.08 8.17
CA PHE A 40 14.30 -10.39 9.12
C PHE A 40 13.94 -10.61 10.60
N ASN A 41 13.62 -11.86 10.97
CA ASN A 41 13.17 -12.25 12.31
C ASN A 41 11.87 -11.58 12.79
N LYS A 42 11.04 -11.09 11.87
CA LYS A 42 9.71 -10.55 12.17
C LYS A 42 8.62 -11.35 11.46
N GLU A 43 7.54 -11.57 12.16
CA GLU A 43 6.34 -12.14 11.53
C GLU A 43 5.72 -11.11 10.59
N ILE A 44 5.53 -11.52 9.35
CA ILE A 44 4.94 -10.69 8.30
C ILE A 44 3.78 -11.43 7.64
N VAL A 45 2.86 -10.65 7.09
CA VAL A 45 1.89 -11.12 6.11
C VAL A 45 1.97 -10.23 4.88
N PHE A 46 2.38 -10.82 3.76
CA PHE A 46 2.19 -10.21 2.44
C PHE A 46 0.78 -10.52 1.97
N PHE A 47 0.07 -9.53 1.48
CA PHE A 47 -1.25 -9.78 0.92
C PHE A 47 -1.52 -8.88 -0.28
N ARG A 48 -2.24 -9.44 -1.24
CA ARG A 48 -2.66 -8.76 -2.44
C ARG A 48 -4.16 -8.56 -2.41
N SER A 49 -4.61 -7.33 -2.68
CA SER A 49 -6.01 -7.05 -2.99
C SER A 49 -6.20 -6.80 -4.49
N ASN A 50 -7.44 -6.82 -4.94
CA ASN A 50 -7.76 -6.21 -6.22
C ASN A 50 -7.56 -4.69 -6.13
N SER A 51 -7.24 -4.06 -7.26
CA SER A 51 -7.15 -2.60 -7.36
C SER A 51 -8.49 -1.96 -7.00
N ARG A 52 -8.48 -0.71 -6.61
CA ARG A 52 -9.56 0.17 -6.17
C ARG A 52 -9.71 0.25 -4.66
N LYS A 53 -10.11 1.43 -4.20
CA LYS A 53 -10.21 1.80 -2.78
C LYS A 53 -11.10 0.86 -1.97
N VAL A 54 -12.24 0.44 -2.52
CA VAL A 54 -13.19 -0.45 -1.82
C VAL A 54 -12.55 -1.82 -1.53
N TYR A 55 -11.87 -2.41 -2.52
CA TYR A 55 -11.21 -3.71 -2.32
C TYR A 55 -10.02 -3.61 -1.37
N SER A 56 -9.21 -2.56 -1.53
CA SER A 56 -8.04 -2.35 -0.67
C SER A 56 -8.44 -2.10 0.78
N SER A 57 -9.48 -1.30 1.03
CA SER A 57 -9.96 -1.05 2.39
C SER A 57 -10.53 -2.30 3.06
N GLY A 58 -11.33 -3.09 2.33
CA GLY A 58 -11.84 -4.36 2.83
C GLY A 58 -10.74 -5.37 3.11
N ALA A 59 -9.72 -5.44 2.23
CA ALA A 59 -8.56 -6.30 2.42
C ALA A 59 -7.76 -5.92 3.66
N VAL A 60 -7.49 -4.63 3.84
CA VAL A 60 -6.76 -4.11 5.00
C VAL A 60 -7.51 -4.41 6.29
N GLN A 61 -8.81 -4.11 6.35
CA GLN A 61 -9.60 -4.39 7.55
C GLN A 61 -9.62 -5.89 7.88
N TYR A 62 -9.83 -6.74 6.86
CA TYR A 62 -9.79 -8.19 7.05
C TYR A 62 -8.44 -8.68 7.62
N MET A 63 -7.32 -8.14 7.13
CA MET A 63 -6.00 -8.55 7.60
C MET A 63 -5.69 -8.02 9.00
N ILE A 64 -6.15 -6.81 9.34
CA ILE A 64 -6.05 -6.27 10.70
C ILE A 64 -6.78 -7.19 11.69
N ASP A 65 -8.01 -7.54 11.38
CA ASP A 65 -8.85 -8.37 12.28
C ASP A 65 -8.32 -9.80 12.39
N LYS A 66 -7.80 -10.35 11.28
CA LYS A 66 -7.30 -11.74 11.26
C LYS A 66 -5.96 -11.92 11.94
N PHE A 67 -5.05 -10.96 11.81
CA PHE A 67 -3.64 -11.10 12.20
C PHE A 67 -3.19 -10.09 13.26
N GLU A 68 -4.07 -9.24 13.76
CA GLU A 68 -3.75 -8.20 14.76
C GLU A 68 -2.53 -7.37 14.35
N LEU A 69 -2.62 -6.76 13.15
CA LEU A 69 -1.48 -6.03 12.57
C LEU A 69 -1.09 -4.82 13.44
N GLU A 70 0.18 -4.73 13.79
CA GLU A 70 0.77 -3.60 14.49
C GLU A 70 1.19 -2.47 13.53
N LYS A 71 1.56 -2.88 12.31
CA LYS A 71 1.98 -1.96 11.24
C LYS A 71 1.44 -2.45 9.92
N LEU A 72 1.10 -1.49 9.06
CA LEU A 72 0.74 -1.72 7.68
C LEU A 72 1.67 -0.93 6.78
N ILE A 73 2.24 -1.60 5.79
CA ILE A 73 3.08 -1.00 4.75
C ILE A 73 2.37 -1.24 3.41
N PHE A 74 2.19 -0.19 2.63
CA PHE A 74 1.77 -0.31 1.24
C PHE A 74 2.99 -0.17 0.33
N ILE A 75 3.16 -1.09 -0.59
CA ILE A 75 4.22 -1.07 -1.60
C ILE A 75 3.55 -1.05 -2.97
N GLY A 76 3.93 -0.11 -3.79
CA GLY A 76 3.37 0.04 -5.13
C GLY A 76 4.17 0.96 -6.01
N THR A 77 3.76 1.07 -7.26
CA THR A 77 4.26 2.03 -8.22
C THR A 77 3.28 3.18 -8.39
N CYS A 78 3.78 4.35 -8.71
CA CYS A 78 2.96 5.53 -8.96
C CYS A 78 3.36 6.22 -10.26
N VAL A 79 2.47 7.04 -10.77
CA VAL A 79 2.76 7.93 -11.90
C VAL A 79 3.34 9.23 -11.35
N MET A 80 4.40 9.69 -11.97
CA MET A 80 5.04 10.95 -11.62
C MET A 80 4.29 12.13 -12.22
N VAL A 81 4.24 13.22 -11.46
CA VAL A 81 3.67 14.52 -11.89
C VAL A 81 4.76 15.60 -11.95
N ASP A 82 5.86 15.40 -11.22
CA ASP A 82 6.99 16.31 -11.12
C ASP A 82 8.24 15.75 -11.83
N ASP A 83 9.34 16.51 -11.82
CA ASP A 83 10.64 16.15 -12.39
C ASP A 83 11.35 15.11 -11.50
N LEU A 84 10.91 13.88 -11.60
CA LEU A 84 11.51 12.69 -10.97
C LEU A 84 12.00 11.73 -12.04
N ASP A 85 13.00 10.93 -11.71
CA ASP A 85 13.52 9.91 -12.61
C ASP A 85 12.85 8.54 -12.40
N TYR A 86 12.88 7.71 -13.44
CA TYR A 86 12.42 6.32 -13.31
C TYR A 86 13.30 5.55 -12.32
N GLY A 87 12.66 5.01 -11.31
CA GLY A 87 13.31 4.23 -10.25
C GLY A 87 13.52 5.00 -8.95
N ASP A 88 13.14 6.29 -8.92
CA ASP A 88 13.14 7.05 -7.68
C ASP A 88 12.19 6.44 -6.66
N ILE A 89 12.64 6.40 -5.41
CA ILE A 89 11.84 5.94 -4.29
C ILE A 89 11.11 7.12 -3.68
N ILE A 90 9.79 7.02 -3.62
CA ILE A 90 8.94 8.04 -2.99
C ILE A 90 8.40 7.49 -1.69
N ILE A 91 8.64 8.21 -0.59
CA ILE A 91 8.03 7.94 0.70
C ILE A 91 7.05 9.08 0.98
N PRO A 92 5.74 8.85 0.81
CA PRO A 92 4.78 9.91 1.04
C PRO A 92 4.66 10.22 2.54
N ASP A 93 4.57 11.47 2.88
CA ASP A 93 4.19 11.96 4.19
C ASP A 93 2.68 12.28 4.26
N GLU A 94 2.06 12.49 3.10
CA GLU A 94 0.61 12.73 2.98
C GLU A 94 0.01 11.94 1.82
N VAL A 95 -1.22 11.47 2.02
CA VAL A 95 -2.06 10.87 0.97
C VAL A 95 -3.34 11.67 0.84
N VAL A 96 -3.69 12.05 -0.38
CA VAL A 96 -4.91 12.79 -0.69
C VAL A 96 -5.78 12.03 -1.68
N GLU A 97 -7.07 12.00 -1.42
CA GLU A 97 -8.07 11.48 -2.34
C GLU A 97 -8.60 12.62 -3.22
N TYR A 98 -8.20 12.66 -4.50
CA TYR A 98 -8.49 13.83 -5.34
C TYR A 98 -9.69 13.66 -6.29
N ASP A 99 -10.19 12.45 -6.46
CA ASP A 99 -11.34 12.17 -7.33
C ASP A 99 -12.70 12.47 -6.67
N LEU A 100 -12.72 12.70 -5.34
CA LEU A 100 -13.89 13.22 -4.64
C LEU A 100 -14.06 14.74 -4.73
N THR A 101 -13.20 15.44 -5.46
CA THR A 101 -13.32 16.88 -5.66
C THR A 101 -14.49 17.24 -6.55
N ILE A 102 -15.67 17.22 -5.99
CA ILE A 102 -16.82 17.97 -6.53
C ILE A 102 -16.51 19.44 -6.22
N ARG A 103 -16.17 20.22 -7.26
CA ARG A 103 -15.71 21.62 -7.15
C ARG A 103 -16.58 22.51 -6.24
N GLU A 104 -17.85 22.19 -6.09
CA GLU A 104 -18.83 22.92 -5.28
C GLU A 104 -18.76 22.58 -3.78
N ILE A 105 -18.16 21.44 -3.41
CA ILE A 105 -18.10 20.96 -2.02
C ILE A 105 -16.64 21.02 -1.49
N GLN A 106 -15.70 21.37 -2.32
CA GLN A 106 -14.27 21.41 -2.01
C GLN A 106 -13.90 22.12 -0.70
N PRO A 107 -14.51 23.26 -0.32
CA PRO A 107 -14.19 23.91 0.94
C PRO A 107 -14.63 23.13 2.20
N LEU A 108 -15.60 22.23 2.06
CA LEU A 108 -16.17 21.47 3.18
C LEU A 108 -15.45 20.12 3.41
N ILE A 109 -14.75 19.63 2.38
CA ILE A 109 -14.16 18.27 2.38
C ILE A 109 -12.64 18.33 2.51
N SER A 110 -11.99 19.45 2.16
CA SER A 110 -10.55 19.54 1.96
C SER A 110 -9.69 19.12 3.16
N GLU A 111 -10.13 19.38 4.39
CA GLU A 111 -9.33 19.04 5.58
C GLU A 111 -9.42 17.56 5.99
N ASN A 112 -10.50 16.87 5.59
CA ASN A 112 -10.74 15.47 5.97
C ASN A 112 -10.21 14.46 4.96
N MET A 113 -9.66 14.91 3.84
CA MET A 113 -9.21 14.07 2.73
C MET A 113 -7.68 13.88 2.69
N ILE A 114 -6.96 14.58 3.55
CA ILE A 114 -5.51 14.44 3.68
C ILE A 114 -5.21 13.56 4.88
N ILE A 115 -4.60 12.41 4.62
CA ILE A 115 -4.12 11.49 5.65
C ILE A 115 -2.62 11.70 5.81
N LYS A 116 -2.19 12.08 7.00
CA LYS A 116 -0.78 12.13 7.36
C LYS A 116 -0.25 10.74 7.70
N LEU A 117 0.88 10.40 7.12
CA LEU A 117 1.53 9.12 7.34
C LEU A 117 2.61 9.23 8.41
N SER A 118 2.89 8.10 9.05
CA SER A 118 4.01 8.02 9.99
C SER A 118 5.33 8.14 9.24
N PRO A 119 6.29 8.92 9.75
CA PRO A 119 7.61 9.03 9.14
C PRO A 119 8.28 7.66 8.98
N VAL A 120 8.89 7.43 7.82
CA VAL A 120 9.69 6.25 7.54
C VAL A 120 11.08 6.71 7.13
N ASN A 121 12.10 6.12 7.73
CA ASN A 121 13.48 6.33 7.32
C ASN A 121 14.01 5.05 6.69
N ILE A 122 14.63 5.17 5.53
CA ILE A 122 15.35 4.10 4.84
C ILE A 122 16.78 4.54 4.55
N ASP A 123 17.67 3.58 4.34
CA ASP A 123 19.10 3.86 4.10
C ASP A 123 19.42 4.22 2.64
N GLU A 124 18.41 4.24 1.77
CA GLU A 124 18.52 4.62 0.36
C GLU A 124 18.07 6.07 0.15
N ASP A 125 18.49 6.68 -0.95
CA ASP A 125 18.00 7.99 -1.36
C ASP A 125 16.52 7.92 -1.68
N TYR A 126 15.74 8.83 -1.14
CA TYR A 126 14.30 8.91 -1.39
C TYR A 126 13.79 10.35 -1.40
N VAL A 127 12.66 10.53 -2.03
CA VAL A 127 11.94 11.79 -2.09
C VAL A 127 10.73 11.76 -1.17
N ILE A 128 10.52 12.81 -0.40
CA ILE A 128 9.30 12.99 0.39
C ILE A 128 8.30 13.79 -0.43
N GLY A 129 7.06 13.36 -0.42
CA GLY A 129 6.02 14.05 -1.16
C GLY A 129 4.62 13.55 -0.87
N MET A 130 3.64 14.16 -1.54
CA MET A 130 2.25 13.79 -1.43
C MET A 130 1.87 12.80 -2.53
N ILE A 131 1.09 11.77 -2.19
CA ILE A 131 0.48 10.87 -3.17
C ILE A 131 -1.00 11.18 -3.29
N GLY A 132 -1.45 11.41 -4.52
CA GLY A 132 -2.86 11.48 -4.87
C GLY A 132 -3.41 10.09 -5.21
N THR A 133 -4.60 9.75 -4.71
CA THR A 133 -5.30 8.51 -5.03
C THR A 133 -6.64 8.78 -5.67
N SER A 134 -7.00 7.93 -6.64
CA SER A 134 -8.32 7.91 -7.30
C SER A 134 -8.76 6.47 -7.55
N ASP A 135 -10.05 6.29 -7.80
CA ASP A 135 -10.58 5.00 -8.26
C ASP A 135 -10.38 4.76 -9.75
#